data_52f80553a6c831cc88a7fb3922d907c6
#
_entry.id   52f80553a6c831cc88a7fb3922d907c6
#
_cell.length_a   1.000
_cell.length_b   1.000
_cell.length_c   1.000
_cell.angle_alpha   90.00
_cell.angle_beta   90.00
_cell.angle_gamma   90.00
#
_symmetry.space_group_name_H-M   'P 1'
#
loop_
_entity.id
_entity.type
_entity.pdbx_description
1 polymer ?
#
loop_
_entity_poly.entity_id
_entity_poly.type
_entity_poly.pdbx_seq_one_letter_code
_entity_poly.pdbx_strand_id
1 'polypeptide(L)'
;LSNPYSNTGLATRIIGCGISGFSACPATGGLFSADPTKQPTNFVGAIPAANVDFIDPSLKQPAVWKMNLAYDGVLPFGGLVFGAEWMYTKNQSGIYYQHLNLGGATRSGPDGREMYYTPQGYNPACWTSTGSFTTNPTGCSGGRARALSNPLFNNVLLATTSDQGGGNAITLSLSDPNSKGVGWQVAYTRTLATEVSPLTSSVANSNFNSRSIFNSNEDVSANSAYLVKDRVTAALNWAPKLLAGKYKTTFGLFYEGRSGKPYSWTYRNDINGDGVSGNDLMYVPSGPQSGQVVFQGDTATNHPNEDRFWSIVNLDQSLSDARGGMVKRNDAFSEFVNTFDVRISQEVPGFSAKHKGVFSFDILNFGNLINKNWGRTNEMAFGSSGGQTRKFVSYAGLSADGKYIYQVAPSIDDLTTRQAKGESQWALQATLRYEF
;
A
#
# COMPACT_ATOMS: atom_id res chain seq x y z
N LEU A 1 -19.72 -1.62 -2.58
CA LEU A 1 -20.62 -1.70 -3.74
C LEU A 1 -20.13 -0.68 -4.75
N SER A 2 -19.49 -1.15 -5.84
CA SER A 2 -19.18 -0.28 -6.98
C SER A 2 -20.49 0.30 -7.51
N ASN A 3 -20.55 1.62 -7.69
CA ASN A 3 -21.69 2.23 -8.37
C ASN A 3 -21.69 1.71 -9.82
N PRO A 4 -22.67 0.89 -10.24
CA PRO A 4 -22.66 0.28 -11.57
C PRO A 4 -22.71 1.30 -12.70
N TYR A 5 -23.07 2.54 -12.40
CA TYR A 5 -23.13 3.63 -13.36
C TYR A 5 -21.78 4.36 -13.56
N SER A 6 -20.80 4.18 -12.68
CA SER A 6 -19.49 4.82 -12.82
C SER A 6 -18.60 4.15 -13.87
N ASN A 7 -18.95 2.95 -14.33
CA ASN A 7 -18.15 2.16 -15.28
C ASN A 7 -18.77 2.07 -16.69
N THR A 8 -19.79 2.87 -16.97
CA THR A 8 -20.53 2.79 -18.26
C THR A 8 -20.08 3.84 -19.27
N GLY A 9 -19.10 4.67 -18.97
CA GLY A 9 -18.75 5.84 -19.79
C GLY A 9 -19.76 6.98 -19.72
N LEU A 10 -20.79 6.85 -18.89
CA LEU A 10 -21.77 7.90 -18.65
C LEU A 10 -21.27 8.86 -17.58
N ALA A 11 -21.45 10.15 -17.82
CA ALA A 11 -21.16 11.17 -16.82
C ALA A 11 -22.12 11.04 -15.63
N THR A 12 -21.56 10.80 -14.44
CA THR A 12 -22.34 10.74 -13.21
C THR A 12 -22.20 12.04 -12.42
N ARG A 13 -23.30 12.53 -11.88
CA ARG A 13 -23.35 13.71 -11.02
C ARG A 13 -24.05 13.33 -9.71
N ILE A 14 -23.42 13.70 -8.59
CA ILE A 14 -24.02 13.48 -7.28
C ILE A 14 -24.54 14.82 -6.78
N ILE A 15 -25.83 14.88 -6.51
CA ILE A 15 -26.49 16.03 -5.92
C ILE A 15 -26.96 15.60 -4.54
N GLY A 16 -26.42 16.19 -3.50
CA GLY A 16 -26.82 15.95 -2.11
C GLY A 16 -27.80 17.03 -1.63
N CYS A 17 -28.87 16.61 -0.98
CA CYS A 17 -29.84 17.51 -0.38
C CYS A 17 -29.92 17.32 1.13
N GLY A 18 -29.90 18.44 1.89
CA GLY A 18 -30.09 18.40 3.34
C GLY A 18 -28.93 17.86 4.17
N ILE A 19 -27.77 17.66 3.56
CA ILE A 19 -26.53 17.23 4.23
C ILE A 19 -25.57 18.41 4.26
N SER A 20 -24.90 18.65 5.39
CA SER A 20 -23.90 19.71 5.51
C SER A 20 -22.82 19.57 4.42
N GLY A 21 -22.59 20.66 3.68
CA GLY A 21 -21.65 20.70 2.55
C GLY A 21 -22.27 20.48 1.17
N PHE A 22 -23.54 20.12 1.09
CA PHE A 22 -24.27 20.03 -0.17
C PHE A 22 -25.42 21.02 -0.18
N SER A 23 -25.39 22.00 -1.11
CA SER A 23 -26.38 23.08 -1.20
C SER A 23 -27.44 22.89 -2.29
N ALA A 24 -27.27 21.88 -3.15
CA ALA A 24 -28.20 21.63 -4.24
C ALA A 24 -29.41 20.84 -3.74
N CYS A 25 -30.49 21.53 -3.45
CA CYS A 25 -31.79 20.93 -3.12
C CYS A 25 -32.87 21.35 -4.14
N PRO A 26 -33.97 20.60 -4.28
CA PRO A 26 -35.07 20.99 -5.14
C PRO A 26 -35.59 22.38 -4.79
N ALA A 27 -35.81 23.23 -5.80
CA ALA A 27 -36.27 24.61 -5.64
C ALA A 27 -37.62 24.75 -4.92
N THR A 28 -38.41 23.72 -4.90
CA THR A 28 -39.73 23.64 -4.28
C THR A 28 -39.80 22.43 -3.36
N GLY A 29 -39.37 22.61 -2.11
CA GLY A 29 -39.77 21.83 -0.92
C GLY A 29 -39.83 20.31 -0.98
N GLY A 30 -39.53 19.68 -2.08
CA GLY A 30 -39.61 18.24 -2.26
C GLY A 30 -38.24 17.54 -2.02
N LEU A 31 -38.21 16.71 -1.02
CA LEU A 31 -37.13 15.69 -0.87
C LEU A 31 -37.25 14.66 -1.99
N PHE A 32 -36.18 13.90 -2.24
CA PHE A 32 -36.25 12.73 -3.11
C PHE A 32 -37.40 11.81 -2.69
N SER A 33 -38.17 11.35 -3.67
CA SER A 33 -39.29 10.44 -3.43
C SER A 33 -38.81 8.99 -3.42
N ALA A 34 -39.47 8.14 -2.61
CA ALA A 34 -39.30 6.69 -2.70
C ALA A 34 -39.81 6.12 -4.02
N ASP A 35 -40.74 6.85 -4.69
CA ASP A 35 -41.22 6.51 -6.03
C ASP A 35 -40.24 7.02 -7.10
N PRO A 36 -39.61 6.12 -7.88
CA PRO A 36 -38.60 6.53 -8.88
C PRO A 36 -39.17 7.37 -10.01
N THR A 37 -40.51 7.34 -10.22
CA THR A 37 -41.22 8.14 -11.25
C THR A 37 -41.50 9.57 -10.82
N LYS A 38 -41.37 9.86 -9.52
CA LYS A 38 -41.70 11.16 -8.91
C LYS A 38 -40.50 11.89 -8.36
N GLN A 39 -39.36 11.75 -9.03
CA GLN A 39 -38.14 12.43 -8.59
C GLN A 39 -38.18 13.93 -8.93
N PRO A 40 -37.61 14.80 -8.08
CA PRO A 40 -37.50 16.22 -8.40
C PRO A 40 -36.59 16.42 -9.62
N THR A 41 -37.03 17.29 -10.52
CA THR A 41 -36.29 17.60 -11.77
C THR A 41 -35.59 18.95 -11.73
N ASN A 42 -35.97 19.83 -10.79
CA ASN A 42 -35.44 21.17 -10.63
C ASN A 42 -34.59 21.25 -9.36
N PHE A 43 -33.32 21.62 -9.53
CA PHE A 43 -32.37 21.78 -8.44
C PHE A 43 -31.86 23.23 -8.37
N VAL A 44 -31.66 23.71 -7.15
CA VAL A 44 -31.04 25.03 -6.88
C VAL A 44 -29.52 24.83 -6.69
N GLY A 45 -28.73 25.65 -7.36
CA GLY A 45 -27.27 25.66 -7.23
C GLY A 45 -26.52 25.16 -8.48
N ALA A 46 -25.20 25.29 -8.45
CA ALA A 46 -24.37 24.84 -9.55
C ALA A 46 -24.37 23.31 -9.64
N ILE A 47 -24.54 22.79 -10.84
CA ILE A 47 -24.42 21.35 -11.08
C ILE A 47 -22.94 20.97 -10.89
N PRO A 48 -22.62 19.97 -10.02
CA PRO A 48 -21.26 19.54 -9.85
C PRO A 48 -20.64 19.04 -11.15
N ALA A 49 -19.34 19.25 -11.33
CA ALA A 49 -18.58 18.70 -12.45
C ALA A 49 -18.66 17.16 -12.44
N ALA A 50 -18.87 16.58 -13.61
CA ALA A 50 -19.08 15.14 -13.75
C ALA A 50 -17.78 14.36 -13.62
N ASN A 51 -17.83 13.17 -13.02
CA ASN A 51 -16.78 12.16 -13.11
C ASN A 51 -17.11 11.16 -14.21
N VAL A 52 -16.11 10.73 -14.98
CA VAL A 52 -16.28 9.79 -16.10
C VAL A 52 -15.17 8.77 -16.08
N ASP A 53 -15.50 7.50 -16.23
CA ASP A 53 -14.54 6.42 -16.38
C ASP A 53 -14.62 5.85 -17.80
N PHE A 54 -13.48 5.77 -18.50
CA PHE A 54 -13.33 5.20 -19.81
C PHE A 54 -12.47 3.94 -19.78
N ILE A 55 -12.71 3.08 -20.76
CA ILE A 55 -11.86 1.94 -21.07
C ILE A 55 -11.19 2.24 -22.40
N ASP A 56 -9.86 2.13 -22.43
CA ASP A 56 -9.10 2.22 -23.67
C ASP A 56 -9.57 1.15 -24.66
N PRO A 57 -9.96 1.50 -25.90
CA PRO A 57 -10.36 0.51 -26.89
C PRO A 57 -9.31 -0.57 -27.17
N SER A 58 -8.04 -0.28 -26.90
CA SER A 58 -6.91 -1.22 -27.02
C SER A 58 -6.58 -1.96 -25.73
N LEU A 59 -7.37 -1.80 -24.66
CA LEU A 59 -7.11 -2.44 -23.36
C LEU A 59 -7.05 -3.95 -23.52
N LYS A 60 -5.95 -4.54 -23.04
CA LYS A 60 -5.75 -5.99 -23.00
C LYS A 60 -6.03 -6.53 -21.61
N GLN A 61 -6.48 -7.79 -21.56
CA GLN A 61 -6.55 -8.52 -20.30
C GLN A 61 -5.16 -8.58 -19.64
N PRO A 62 -5.07 -8.50 -18.32
CA PRO A 62 -3.81 -8.68 -17.60
C PRO A 62 -3.15 -10.00 -17.99
N ALA A 63 -1.89 -9.93 -18.41
CA ALA A 63 -1.12 -11.09 -18.85
C ALA A 63 0.33 -10.98 -18.40
N VAL A 64 0.91 -12.12 -18.07
CA VAL A 64 2.31 -12.23 -17.64
C VAL A 64 2.99 -13.41 -18.31
N TRP A 65 4.28 -13.25 -18.61
CA TRP A 65 5.16 -14.36 -18.91
C TRP A 65 5.79 -14.86 -17.60
N LYS A 66 5.79 -16.17 -17.40
CA LYS A 66 6.50 -16.81 -16.28
C LYS A 66 7.44 -17.89 -16.79
N MET A 67 8.62 -17.92 -16.23
CA MET A 67 9.62 -18.98 -16.43
C MET A 67 10.09 -19.47 -15.07
N ASN A 68 10.27 -20.77 -14.94
CA ASN A 68 10.77 -21.39 -13.73
C ASN A 68 11.91 -22.34 -14.11
N LEU A 69 12.99 -22.30 -13.34
CA LEU A 69 14.10 -23.26 -13.35
C LEU A 69 14.31 -23.74 -11.94
N ALA A 70 14.17 -25.06 -11.73
CA ALA A 70 14.34 -25.68 -10.42
C ALA A 70 15.32 -26.84 -10.49
N TYR A 71 16.07 -27.05 -9.42
CA TYR A 71 16.97 -28.17 -9.18
C TYR A 71 16.74 -28.71 -7.79
N ASP A 72 16.54 -30.03 -7.69
CA ASP A 72 16.51 -30.76 -6.43
C ASP A 72 17.51 -31.92 -6.50
N GLY A 73 18.29 -32.10 -5.44
CA GLY A 73 19.28 -33.15 -5.39
C GLY A 73 19.61 -33.60 -3.98
N VAL A 74 19.90 -34.89 -3.84
CA VAL A 74 20.38 -35.47 -2.57
C VAL A 74 21.86 -35.17 -2.43
N LEU A 75 22.25 -34.55 -1.31
CA LEU A 75 23.65 -34.28 -1.02
C LEU A 75 24.42 -35.59 -0.69
N PRO A 76 25.71 -35.67 -1.02
CA PRO A 76 26.50 -36.87 -0.79
C PRO A 76 26.79 -37.16 0.69
N PHE A 77 26.34 -36.31 1.59
CA PHE A 77 26.49 -36.45 3.04
C PHE A 77 25.13 -36.23 3.75
N GLY A 78 24.87 -37.04 4.75
CA GLY A 78 23.71 -36.93 5.64
C GLY A 78 22.34 -37.23 5.03
N GLY A 79 22.26 -37.59 3.74
CA GLY A 79 20.97 -37.83 3.07
C GLY A 79 20.08 -36.60 2.92
N LEU A 80 20.67 -35.42 3.05
CA LEU A 80 19.97 -34.15 2.95
C LEU A 80 19.55 -33.88 1.50
N VAL A 81 18.39 -33.27 1.32
CA VAL A 81 17.89 -32.81 0.02
C VAL A 81 18.10 -31.29 -0.07
N PHE A 82 18.86 -30.87 -1.07
CA PHE A 82 19.04 -29.46 -1.42
C PHE A 82 18.15 -29.13 -2.60
N GLY A 83 17.43 -28.01 -2.50
CA GLY A 83 16.62 -27.43 -3.58
C GLY A 83 17.06 -26.00 -3.90
N ALA A 84 17.05 -25.66 -5.17
CA ALA A 84 17.25 -24.29 -5.66
C ALA A 84 16.23 -24.01 -6.77
N GLU A 85 15.53 -22.92 -6.65
CA GLU A 85 14.51 -22.50 -7.62
C GLU A 85 14.72 -21.04 -8.01
N TRP A 86 14.62 -20.75 -9.30
CA TRP A 86 14.57 -19.40 -9.84
C TRP A 86 13.29 -19.24 -10.66
N MET A 87 12.47 -18.27 -10.28
CA MET A 87 11.28 -17.87 -10.99
C MET A 87 11.46 -16.48 -11.57
N TYR A 88 11.17 -16.33 -12.86
CA TYR A 88 11.14 -15.05 -13.56
C TYR A 88 9.71 -14.74 -14.00
N THR A 89 9.29 -13.48 -13.82
CA THR A 89 7.98 -12.99 -14.27
C THR A 89 8.18 -11.68 -15.01
N LYS A 90 7.55 -11.54 -16.17
CA LYS A 90 7.50 -10.29 -16.94
C LYS A 90 6.05 -9.94 -17.25
N ASN A 91 5.65 -8.71 -16.96
CA ASN A 91 4.34 -8.20 -17.37
C ASN A 91 4.30 -8.06 -18.89
N GLN A 92 3.21 -8.52 -19.50
CA GLN A 92 2.87 -8.31 -20.90
C GLN A 92 1.79 -7.26 -21.05
N SER A 93 0.86 -7.25 -20.10
CA SER A 93 -0.18 -6.25 -19.99
C SER A 93 -0.63 -6.16 -18.53
N GLY A 94 -0.39 -5.03 -17.91
CA GLY A 94 -0.95 -4.62 -16.63
C GLY A 94 -1.93 -3.48 -16.86
N ILE A 95 -2.84 -3.24 -15.93
CA ILE A 95 -3.79 -2.14 -16.02
C ILE A 95 -3.34 -1.01 -15.09
N TYR A 96 -3.44 0.23 -15.58
CA TYR A 96 -3.34 1.42 -14.74
C TYR A 96 -4.31 2.50 -15.24
N TYR A 97 -4.41 3.61 -14.52
CA TYR A 97 -5.35 4.68 -14.84
C TYR A 97 -4.63 5.98 -15.15
N GLN A 98 -5.13 6.69 -16.17
CA GLN A 98 -4.71 8.04 -16.53
C GLN A 98 -5.87 9.03 -16.35
N HIS A 99 -5.59 10.23 -15.90
CA HIS A 99 -6.56 11.32 -15.78
C HIS A 99 -6.55 12.18 -17.04
N LEU A 100 -7.49 11.95 -17.95
CA LEU A 100 -7.56 12.62 -19.25
C LEU A 100 -7.96 14.09 -19.17
N ASN A 101 -8.71 14.48 -18.13
CA ASN A 101 -9.15 15.86 -17.95
C ASN A 101 -8.16 16.73 -17.16
N LEU A 102 -7.04 16.19 -16.76
CA LEU A 102 -5.95 16.97 -16.21
C LEU A 102 -5.36 17.82 -17.33
N GLY A 103 -5.34 19.13 -17.15
CA GLY A 103 -4.80 20.07 -18.15
C GLY A 103 -3.28 19.95 -18.26
N GLY A 104 -2.70 20.72 -19.16
CA GLY A 104 -1.24 20.84 -19.22
C GLY A 104 -0.68 21.36 -17.90
N ALA A 105 0.52 20.90 -17.52
CA ALA A 105 1.23 21.42 -16.36
C ALA A 105 1.37 22.94 -16.47
N THR A 106 0.97 23.64 -15.42
CA THR A 106 1.04 25.12 -15.37
C THR A 106 2.44 25.58 -14.95
N ARG A 107 3.22 24.67 -14.32
CA ARG A 107 4.58 24.93 -13.87
C ARG A 107 5.33 23.61 -13.70
N SER A 108 6.67 23.66 -13.83
CA SER A 108 7.56 22.61 -13.33
C SER A 108 8.03 22.97 -11.94
N GLY A 109 7.95 22.04 -11.01
CA GLY A 109 8.49 22.17 -9.65
C GLY A 109 10.02 22.20 -9.63
N PRO A 110 10.65 22.62 -8.53
CA PRO A 110 12.11 22.64 -8.39
C PRO A 110 12.77 21.25 -8.47
N ASP A 111 12.01 20.19 -8.24
CA ASP A 111 12.44 18.77 -8.41
C ASP A 111 12.11 18.21 -9.80
N GLY A 112 11.58 19.02 -10.72
CA GLY A 112 11.19 18.63 -12.07
C GLY A 112 9.79 18.04 -12.21
N ARG A 113 9.02 17.95 -11.11
CA ARG A 113 7.64 17.43 -11.13
C ARG A 113 6.71 18.38 -11.89
N GLU A 114 5.75 17.82 -12.60
CA GLU A 114 4.66 18.58 -13.22
C GLU A 114 3.68 19.07 -12.16
N MET A 115 3.35 20.35 -12.20
CA MET A 115 2.43 20.99 -11.26
C MET A 115 1.23 21.58 -12.00
N TYR A 116 0.04 21.43 -11.42
CA TYR A 116 -1.25 21.73 -12.06
C TYR A 116 -2.08 22.79 -11.32
N TYR A 117 -1.49 23.50 -10.38
CA TYR A 117 -2.18 24.56 -9.68
C TYR A 117 -2.39 25.81 -10.55
N THR A 118 -3.47 26.54 -10.27
CA THR A 118 -3.60 27.95 -10.65
C THR A 118 -2.63 28.80 -9.80
N PRO A 119 -2.38 30.08 -10.14
CA PRO A 119 -1.44 30.93 -9.40
C PRO A 119 -1.61 30.95 -7.88
N GLN A 120 -2.86 30.82 -7.39
CA GLN A 120 -3.17 30.81 -5.96
C GLN A 120 -2.55 29.61 -5.24
N GLY A 121 -2.48 28.44 -5.88
CA GLY A 121 -1.87 27.25 -5.32
C GLY A 121 -0.36 27.36 -5.14
N TYR A 122 0.29 28.28 -5.84
CA TYR A 122 1.72 28.58 -5.69
C TYR A 122 1.99 29.67 -4.65
N ASN A 123 0.99 30.48 -4.32
CA ASN A 123 1.14 31.59 -3.37
C ASN A 123 1.18 31.07 -1.92
N PRO A 124 2.30 31.25 -1.18
CA PRO A 124 2.41 30.76 0.19
C PRO A 124 1.41 31.40 1.16
N ALA A 125 0.93 32.62 0.88
CA ALA A 125 -0.09 33.26 1.69
C ALA A 125 -1.44 32.55 1.67
N CYS A 126 -1.68 31.69 0.68
CA CYS A 126 -2.90 30.87 0.55
C CYS A 126 -2.83 29.54 1.29
N TRP A 127 -1.76 29.27 2.04
CA TRP A 127 -1.59 28.07 2.82
C TRP A 127 -1.47 28.35 4.31
N THR A 128 -2.15 27.56 5.12
CA THR A 128 -2.06 27.68 6.58
C THR A 128 -0.78 27.06 7.12
N SER A 129 -0.47 27.31 8.39
CA SER A 129 0.62 26.66 9.11
C SER A 129 0.44 25.14 9.30
N THR A 130 -0.72 24.60 8.92
CA THR A 130 -1.01 23.14 8.93
C THR A 130 -0.99 22.52 7.53
N GLY A 131 -0.60 23.30 6.51
CA GLY A 131 -0.56 22.83 5.11
C GLY A 131 -1.94 22.71 4.45
N SER A 132 -2.95 23.39 4.99
CA SER A 132 -4.28 23.48 4.39
C SER A 132 -4.40 24.75 3.55
N PHE A 133 -5.08 24.64 2.42
CA PHE A 133 -5.35 25.82 1.59
C PHE A 133 -6.41 26.71 2.25
N THR A 134 -6.21 28.02 2.19
CA THR A 134 -7.16 29.02 2.74
C THR A 134 -7.54 30.04 1.68
N THR A 135 -8.77 30.52 1.75
CA THR A 135 -9.29 31.58 0.89
C THR A 135 -9.34 32.93 1.58
N ASN A 136 -8.92 33.00 2.85
CA ASN A 136 -9.06 34.20 3.69
C ASN A 136 -8.18 35.40 3.26
N PRO A 137 -6.90 35.27 2.91
CA PRO A 137 -6.14 36.40 2.42
C PRO A 137 -6.64 36.92 1.07
N THR A 138 -6.58 38.23 0.85
CA THR A 138 -6.82 38.81 -0.46
C THR A 138 -5.89 38.16 -1.51
N GLY A 139 -6.42 37.75 -2.64
CA GLY A 139 -5.70 37.04 -3.68
C GLY A 139 -5.74 35.51 -3.61
N CYS A 140 -6.33 34.94 -2.54
CA CYS A 140 -6.59 33.50 -2.42
C CYS A 140 -8.04 33.12 -2.76
N SER A 141 -8.87 34.11 -3.05
CA SER A 141 -10.26 33.93 -3.50
C SER A 141 -10.30 33.24 -4.87
N GLY A 142 -11.16 32.25 -5.03
CA GLY A 142 -11.27 31.42 -6.24
C GLY A 142 -10.66 30.04 -6.11
N GLY A 143 -10.01 29.75 -4.98
CA GLY A 143 -9.50 28.44 -4.64
C GLY A 143 -8.23 28.02 -5.38
N ARG A 144 -7.72 26.87 -4.99
CA ARG A 144 -6.64 26.16 -5.69
C ARG A 144 -7.23 25.30 -6.82
N ALA A 145 -7.73 25.91 -7.87
CA ALA A 145 -8.28 25.13 -8.96
C ALA A 145 -7.16 24.37 -9.69
N ARG A 146 -7.42 23.13 -10.02
CA ARG A 146 -6.58 22.36 -10.94
C ARG A 146 -6.64 22.94 -12.34
N ALA A 147 -5.58 22.80 -13.12
CA ALA A 147 -5.60 23.01 -14.54
C ALA A 147 -6.39 21.89 -15.22
N LEU A 148 -7.70 22.05 -15.35
CA LEU A 148 -8.56 21.09 -16.04
C LEU A 148 -8.72 21.49 -17.53
N SER A 149 -8.67 20.50 -18.41
CA SER A 149 -8.90 20.71 -19.85
C SER A 149 -10.35 21.14 -20.12
N ASN A 150 -11.30 20.62 -19.37
CA ASN A 150 -12.71 20.98 -19.45
C ASN A 150 -13.32 21.09 -18.05
N PRO A 151 -13.77 22.30 -17.61
CA PRO A 151 -14.30 22.52 -16.27
C PRO A 151 -15.68 21.88 -16.02
N LEU A 152 -16.36 21.38 -17.04
CA LEU A 152 -17.62 20.62 -16.89
C LEU A 152 -17.39 19.23 -16.30
N PHE A 153 -16.16 18.76 -16.34
CA PHE A 153 -15.76 17.46 -15.81
C PHE A 153 -14.77 17.64 -14.65
N ASN A 154 -14.85 16.74 -13.69
CA ASN A 154 -13.87 16.65 -12.62
C ASN A 154 -12.83 15.57 -12.97
N ASN A 155 -12.99 14.35 -12.47
CA ASN A 155 -12.10 13.25 -12.84
C ASN A 155 -12.61 12.58 -14.12
N VAL A 156 -11.75 12.45 -15.11
CA VAL A 156 -11.98 11.66 -16.32
C VAL A 156 -10.87 10.63 -16.39
N LEU A 157 -11.17 9.40 -16.01
CA LEU A 157 -10.18 8.35 -15.85
C LEU A 157 -10.27 7.34 -16.99
N LEU A 158 -9.12 7.06 -17.61
CA LEU A 158 -8.95 6.06 -18.64
C LEU A 158 -8.22 4.85 -18.07
N ALA A 159 -8.87 3.69 -18.05
CA ALA A 159 -8.20 2.41 -17.83
C ALA A 159 -7.40 2.05 -19.08
N THR A 160 -6.11 1.92 -18.99
CA THR A 160 -5.21 1.60 -20.11
C THR A 160 -4.18 0.54 -19.73
N THR A 161 -3.36 0.12 -20.68
CA THR A 161 -2.41 -0.99 -20.54
C THR A 161 -0.99 -0.48 -20.35
N SER A 162 -0.23 -1.14 -19.45
CA SER A 162 1.22 -1.00 -19.32
C SER A 162 1.89 -2.37 -19.47
N ASP A 163 3.05 -2.42 -20.11
CA ASP A 163 3.95 -3.58 -20.18
C ASP A 163 5.09 -3.51 -19.14
N GLN A 164 5.08 -2.46 -18.32
CA GLN A 164 6.09 -2.24 -17.30
C GLN A 164 5.90 -3.15 -16.09
N GLY A 165 7.03 -3.57 -15.51
CA GLY A 165 7.04 -4.37 -14.29
C GLY A 165 7.29 -5.86 -14.55
N GLY A 166 7.39 -6.58 -13.45
CA GLY A 166 7.72 -8.00 -13.41
C GLY A 166 8.50 -8.34 -12.14
N GLY A 167 9.23 -9.44 -12.16
CA GLY A 167 10.01 -9.82 -10.97
C GLY A 167 10.84 -11.08 -11.10
N ASN A 168 11.63 -11.29 -10.06
CA ASN A 168 12.42 -12.50 -9.87
C ASN A 168 12.23 -13.01 -8.45
N ALA A 169 12.14 -14.33 -8.29
CA ALA A 169 12.22 -14.96 -6.99
C ALA A 169 13.28 -16.06 -7.05
N ILE A 170 14.17 -16.09 -6.05
CA ILE A 170 15.17 -17.14 -5.85
C ILE A 170 14.86 -17.78 -4.52
N THR A 171 14.65 -19.09 -4.53
CA THR A 171 14.45 -19.90 -3.32
C THR A 171 15.57 -20.92 -3.20
N LEU A 172 16.19 -20.99 -2.02
CA LEU A 172 17.11 -22.04 -1.63
C LEU A 172 16.50 -22.81 -0.47
N SER A 173 16.55 -24.14 -0.54
CA SER A 173 16.00 -25.00 0.50
C SER A 173 16.97 -26.12 0.86
N LEU A 174 16.87 -26.56 2.13
CA LEU A 174 17.57 -27.72 2.64
C LEU A 174 16.60 -28.49 3.54
N SER A 175 16.53 -29.80 3.35
CA SER A 175 15.65 -30.64 4.14
C SER A 175 16.24 -32.01 4.44
N ASP A 176 15.82 -32.58 5.56
CA ASP A 176 15.95 -33.97 5.89
C ASP A 176 14.54 -34.54 6.09
N PRO A 177 13.98 -35.23 5.09
CA PRO A 177 12.55 -35.59 5.11
C PRO A 177 12.21 -36.63 6.17
N ASN A 178 13.14 -37.43 6.67
CA ASN A 178 12.80 -38.47 7.62
C ASN A 178 14.01 -39.17 8.31
N SER A 179 15.02 -38.45 8.73
CA SER A 179 16.14 -39.06 9.46
C SER A 179 15.69 -39.46 10.88
N LYS A 180 15.63 -40.78 11.14
CA LYS A 180 15.37 -41.33 12.49
C LYS A 180 14.07 -40.86 13.16
N GLY A 181 13.00 -40.60 12.40
CA GLY A 181 11.69 -40.15 12.91
C GLY A 181 11.59 -38.64 13.18
N VAL A 182 12.62 -37.88 12.81
CA VAL A 182 12.62 -36.42 12.79
C VAL A 182 12.75 -35.95 11.36
N GLY A 183 11.82 -35.16 10.87
CA GLY A 183 11.91 -34.49 9.57
C GLY A 183 12.00 -32.97 9.76
N TRP A 184 12.84 -32.32 8.99
CA TRP A 184 12.94 -30.86 9.01
C TRP A 184 13.18 -30.28 7.62
N GLN A 185 12.82 -29.02 7.47
CA GLN A 185 13.07 -28.25 6.26
C GLN A 185 13.34 -26.78 6.63
N VAL A 186 14.27 -26.16 5.93
CA VAL A 186 14.51 -24.71 5.97
C VAL A 186 14.55 -24.22 4.53
N ALA A 187 13.92 -23.09 4.27
CA ALA A 187 13.99 -22.40 2.97
C ALA A 187 14.15 -20.90 3.16
N TYR A 188 14.91 -20.29 2.25
CA TYR A 188 15.03 -18.84 2.12
C TYR A 188 14.63 -18.43 0.71
N THR A 189 13.74 -17.43 0.62
CA THR A 189 13.32 -16.84 -0.64
C THR A 189 13.63 -15.35 -0.66
N ARG A 190 14.32 -14.91 -1.72
CA ARG A 190 14.50 -13.50 -2.07
C ARG A 190 13.63 -13.18 -3.27
N THR A 191 12.76 -12.17 -3.12
CA THR A 191 11.84 -11.72 -4.18
C THR A 191 12.11 -10.28 -4.55
N LEU A 192 12.13 -10.00 -5.85
CA LEU A 192 12.05 -8.68 -6.45
C LEU A 192 10.78 -8.69 -7.30
N ALA A 193 9.89 -7.74 -7.06
CA ALA A 193 8.64 -7.60 -7.82
C ALA A 193 8.32 -6.13 -8.01
N THR A 194 8.00 -5.76 -9.24
CA THR A 194 7.67 -4.39 -9.62
C THR A 194 6.36 -4.35 -10.40
N GLU A 195 5.62 -3.25 -10.24
CA GLU A 195 4.35 -2.99 -10.93
C GLU A 195 4.12 -1.49 -11.13
N VAL A 196 3.27 -1.13 -12.07
CA VAL A 196 2.84 0.27 -12.26
C VAL A 196 1.71 0.62 -11.30
N SER A 197 0.72 -0.27 -11.15
CA SER A 197 -0.42 -0.05 -10.26
C SER A 197 -0.81 -1.35 -9.56
N PRO A 198 -1.04 -1.33 -8.23
CA PRO A 198 -1.41 -2.52 -7.45
C PRO A 198 -2.86 -2.95 -7.64
N LEU A 199 -3.72 -2.15 -8.28
CA LEU A 199 -5.15 -2.41 -8.50
C LEU A 199 -5.87 -2.92 -7.24
N THR A 200 -5.83 -2.14 -6.19
CA THR A 200 -6.36 -2.51 -4.85
C THR A 200 -7.86 -2.35 -4.69
N SER A 201 -8.54 -1.82 -5.71
CA SER A 201 -9.97 -1.49 -5.68
C SER A 201 -10.68 -1.90 -6.98
N SER A 202 -12.00 -2.09 -6.91
CA SER A 202 -12.89 -2.22 -8.07
C SER A 202 -13.35 -0.87 -8.64
N VAL A 203 -12.91 0.25 -8.07
CA VAL A 203 -13.29 1.61 -8.45
C VAL A 203 -12.10 2.33 -9.08
N ALA A 204 -12.27 2.89 -10.29
CA ALA A 204 -11.22 3.58 -11.05
C ALA A 204 -10.55 4.70 -10.23
N ASN A 205 -11.35 5.57 -9.62
CA ASN A 205 -10.85 6.68 -8.81
C ASN A 205 -10.01 6.20 -7.60
N SER A 206 -10.41 5.12 -6.95
CA SER A 206 -9.63 4.56 -5.83
C SER A 206 -8.30 3.98 -6.30
N ASN A 207 -8.27 3.32 -7.46
CA ASN A 207 -7.02 2.79 -8.02
C ASN A 207 -6.08 3.93 -8.47
N PHE A 208 -6.61 4.99 -9.07
CA PHE A 208 -5.83 6.16 -9.43
C PHE A 208 -5.23 6.83 -8.19
N ASN A 209 -6.06 7.06 -7.15
CA ASN A 209 -5.66 7.75 -5.92
C ASN A 209 -4.72 6.92 -5.02
N SER A 210 -4.79 5.58 -5.08
CA SER A 210 -4.04 4.68 -4.21
C SER A 210 -2.63 4.35 -4.71
N ARG A 211 -2.14 5.06 -5.73
CA ARG A 211 -0.80 4.91 -6.28
C ARG A 211 0.07 6.11 -5.89
N SER A 212 1.19 5.86 -5.23
CA SER A 212 2.20 6.90 -5.01
C SER A 212 2.90 7.20 -6.33
N ILE A 213 3.06 8.49 -6.66
CA ILE A 213 3.51 8.97 -7.98
C ILE A 213 4.49 10.13 -7.86
N PHE A 214 5.28 10.33 -8.90
CA PHE A 214 6.02 11.57 -9.13
C PHE A 214 5.22 12.50 -10.04
N ASN A 215 4.75 12.00 -11.18
CA ASN A 215 3.84 12.70 -12.09
C ASN A 215 2.51 11.94 -12.23
N SER A 216 1.40 12.65 -12.36
CA SER A 216 0.04 12.11 -12.24
C SER A 216 -0.28 10.98 -13.21
N ASN A 217 0.12 11.09 -14.46
CA ASN A 217 -0.19 10.11 -15.52
C ASN A 217 1.00 9.21 -15.88
N GLU A 218 2.02 9.12 -15.02
CA GLU A 218 3.23 8.35 -15.31
C GLU A 218 2.96 6.85 -15.49
N ASP A 219 3.63 6.25 -16.47
CA ASP A 219 3.72 4.80 -16.66
C ASP A 219 5.08 4.30 -16.19
N VAL A 220 5.28 4.32 -14.87
CA VAL A 220 6.55 3.97 -14.22
C VAL A 220 6.34 2.84 -13.23
N SER A 221 7.07 1.73 -13.43
CA SER A 221 7.06 0.63 -12.48
C SER A 221 7.98 0.90 -11.30
N ALA A 222 7.57 0.47 -10.12
CA ALA A 222 8.37 0.48 -8.91
C ALA A 222 8.02 -0.75 -8.06
N ASN A 223 8.62 -0.90 -6.87
CA ASN A 223 8.34 -2.04 -6.01
C ASN A 223 6.83 -2.27 -5.84
N SER A 224 6.41 -3.52 -5.95
CA SER A 224 5.02 -3.90 -5.75
C SER A 224 4.58 -3.62 -4.32
N ALA A 225 3.34 -3.14 -4.15
CA ALA A 225 2.71 -2.97 -2.83
C ALA A 225 2.55 -4.30 -2.07
N TYR A 226 2.65 -5.43 -2.76
CA TYR A 226 2.53 -6.79 -2.20
C TYR A 226 3.88 -7.48 -2.01
N LEU A 227 5.00 -6.79 -2.24
CA LEU A 227 6.33 -7.39 -2.18
C LEU A 227 6.65 -7.88 -0.76
N VAL A 228 6.93 -9.17 -0.64
CA VAL A 228 7.65 -9.77 0.49
C VAL A 228 9.09 -10.00 0.02
N LYS A 229 9.98 -9.08 0.38
CA LYS A 229 11.35 -9.02 -0.17
C LYS A 229 12.20 -10.21 0.25
N ASP A 230 12.16 -10.55 1.53
CA ASP A 230 12.90 -11.66 2.13
C ASP A 230 11.94 -12.52 2.94
N ARG A 231 12.04 -13.83 2.78
CA ARG A 231 11.24 -14.80 3.53
C ARG A 231 12.09 -16.01 3.91
N VAL A 232 12.09 -16.33 5.19
CA VAL A 232 12.65 -17.57 5.73
C VAL A 232 11.50 -18.42 6.25
N THR A 233 11.48 -19.69 5.90
CA THR A 233 10.56 -20.67 6.50
C THR A 233 11.36 -21.82 7.07
N ALA A 234 10.93 -22.36 8.22
CA ALA A 234 11.48 -23.57 8.77
C ALA A 234 10.34 -24.45 9.33
N ALA A 235 10.41 -25.73 9.09
CA ALA A 235 9.49 -26.72 9.63
C ALA A 235 10.26 -27.85 10.30
N LEU A 236 9.75 -28.32 11.44
CA LEU A 236 10.25 -29.48 12.14
C LEU A 236 9.07 -30.40 12.49
N ASN A 237 9.20 -31.67 12.21
CA ASN A 237 8.24 -32.69 12.58
C ASN A 237 8.95 -33.85 13.28
N TRP A 238 8.49 -34.19 14.47
CA TRP A 238 8.96 -35.34 15.24
C TRP A 238 7.76 -36.22 15.61
N ALA A 239 7.82 -37.48 15.22
CA ALA A 239 6.67 -38.40 15.34
C ALA A 239 7.02 -39.66 16.13
N PRO A 240 7.33 -39.59 17.44
CA PRO A 240 7.57 -40.75 18.27
C PRO A 240 6.28 -41.53 18.55
N LYS A 241 6.41 -42.84 18.82
CA LYS A 241 5.32 -43.70 19.26
C LYS A 241 5.29 -43.76 20.79
N LEU A 242 4.70 -42.74 21.43
CA LEU A 242 4.71 -42.61 22.89
C LEU A 242 3.64 -43.46 23.59
N LEU A 243 2.43 -43.56 23.01
CA LEU A 243 1.31 -44.33 23.58
C LEU A 243 1.40 -45.79 23.14
N ALA A 244 1.70 -46.68 24.11
CA ALA A 244 1.76 -48.13 23.93
C ALA A 244 2.62 -48.63 22.73
N GLY A 245 3.58 -47.78 22.27
CA GLY A 245 4.45 -48.09 21.13
C GLY A 245 3.74 -48.21 19.77
N LYS A 246 2.41 -48.03 19.74
CA LYS A 246 1.57 -48.22 18.54
C LYS A 246 1.06 -46.89 17.95
N TYR A 247 0.64 -45.97 18.80
CA TYR A 247 0.02 -44.71 18.38
C TYR A 247 1.05 -43.57 18.36
N LYS A 248 1.06 -42.79 17.28
CA LYS A 248 2.02 -41.69 17.09
C LYS A 248 1.59 -40.48 17.88
N THR A 249 2.55 -39.88 18.56
CA THR A 249 2.48 -38.47 18.99
C THR A 249 3.29 -37.67 18.00
N THR A 250 2.73 -36.63 17.42
CA THR A 250 3.45 -35.76 16.47
C THR A 250 3.63 -34.38 17.09
N PHE A 251 4.88 -33.92 17.14
CA PHE A 251 5.23 -32.56 17.49
C PHE A 251 5.65 -31.84 16.19
N GLY A 252 4.95 -30.78 15.87
CA GLY A 252 5.25 -29.91 14.73
C GLY A 252 5.63 -28.52 15.22
N LEU A 253 6.68 -27.95 14.61
CA LEU A 253 7.05 -26.55 14.76
C LEU A 253 7.17 -25.97 13.36
N PHE A 254 6.52 -24.82 13.15
CA PHE A 254 6.67 -24.01 11.96
C PHE A 254 7.14 -22.62 12.32
N TYR A 255 8.11 -22.14 11.60
CA TYR A 255 8.64 -20.77 11.71
C TYR A 255 8.48 -20.06 10.38
N GLU A 256 8.01 -18.82 10.42
CA GLU A 256 8.09 -17.87 9.32
C GLU A 256 8.75 -16.59 9.80
N GLY A 257 9.83 -16.20 9.11
CA GLY A 257 10.43 -14.88 9.19
C GLY A 257 10.29 -14.20 7.83
N ARG A 258 9.73 -12.97 7.79
CA ARG A 258 9.53 -12.26 6.52
C ARG A 258 9.69 -10.76 6.68
N SER A 259 10.13 -10.12 5.59
CA SER A 259 10.11 -8.66 5.49
C SER A 259 8.69 -8.15 5.72
N GLY A 260 8.57 -7.04 6.42
CA GLY A 260 7.31 -6.32 6.54
C GLY A 260 6.84 -5.78 5.19
N LYS A 261 5.64 -5.21 5.17
CA LYS A 261 5.06 -4.64 3.94
C LYS A 261 5.80 -3.37 3.52
N PRO A 262 5.97 -3.14 2.21
CA PRO A 262 6.52 -1.90 1.70
C PRO A 262 5.58 -0.72 1.91
N TYR A 263 6.14 0.48 2.01
CA TYR A 263 5.42 1.74 1.99
C TYR A 263 6.24 2.83 1.31
N SER A 264 5.58 3.95 0.99
CA SER A 264 6.20 5.12 0.37
C SER A 264 6.18 6.29 1.34
N TRP A 265 7.18 7.17 1.25
CA TRP A 265 7.12 8.49 1.87
C TRP A 265 6.50 9.48 0.91
N THR A 266 5.42 10.12 1.32
CA THR A 266 4.68 11.08 0.49
C THR A 266 4.38 12.36 1.26
N TYR A 267 3.97 13.42 0.54
CA TYR A 267 3.45 14.61 1.18
C TYR A 267 2.09 14.32 1.85
N ARG A 268 1.75 15.09 2.86
CA ARG A 268 0.45 14.97 3.57
C ARG A 268 -0.71 15.50 2.72
N ASN A 269 -0.43 16.48 1.89
CA ASN A 269 -1.37 17.14 0.99
C ASN A 269 -0.96 16.93 -0.47
N ASP A 270 -1.66 17.60 -1.36
CA ASP A 270 -1.44 17.57 -2.80
C ASP A 270 -0.35 18.62 -3.12
N ILE A 271 0.86 18.22 -3.50
CA ILE A 271 1.92 19.14 -3.87
C ILE A 271 1.86 19.53 -5.34
N ASN A 272 1.44 18.59 -6.20
CA ASN A 272 1.45 18.79 -7.64
C ASN A 272 0.16 19.47 -8.17
N GLY A 273 -0.92 19.49 -7.39
CA GLY A 273 -2.18 20.12 -7.78
C GLY A 273 -3.06 19.26 -8.69
N ASP A 274 -2.84 17.96 -8.75
CA ASP A 274 -3.68 17.06 -9.54
C ASP A 274 -5.02 16.70 -8.87
N GLY A 275 -5.20 17.13 -7.62
CA GLY A 275 -6.40 16.93 -6.82
C GLY A 275 -6.38 15.67 -5.98
N VAL A 276 -5.28 14.94 -5.93
CA VAL A 276 -5.08 13.79 -5.06
C VAL A 276 -4.12 14.16 -3.94
N SER A 277 -4.57 14.11 -2.70
CA SER A 277 -3.73 14.41 -1.54
C SER A 277 -3.07 13.14 -1.04
N GLY A 278 -1.80 13.23 -0.68
CA GLY A 278 -1.11 12.17 0.05
C GLY A 278 -0.56 11.02 -0.81
N ASN A 279 -0.50 11.18 -2.12
CA ASN A 279 0.08 10.21 -3.05
C ASN A 279 1.39 10.68 -3.71
N ASP A 280 1.74 11.95 -3.57
CA ASP A 280 2.94 12.53 -4.18
C ASP A 280 4.21 12.11 -3.45
N LEU A 281 5.15 11.48 -4.14
CA LEU A 281 6.44 11.08 -3.60
C LEU A 281 7.25 12.30 -3.12
N MET A 282 7.89 12.17 -1.97
CA MET A 282 8.55 13.28 -1.29
C MET A 282 9.95 13.54 -1.89
N TYR A 283 10.26 14.82 -2.10
CA TYR A 283 11.62 15.27 -2.39
C TYR A 283 12.38 15.49 -1.07
N VAL A 284 13.59 14.97 -0.97
CA VAL A 284 14.48 15.15 0.19
C VAL A 284 15.65 16.06 -0.24
N PRO A 285 15.84 17.21 0.40
CA PRO A 285 17.00 18.08 0.12
C PRO A 285 18.34 17.34 0.30
N SER A 286 19.41 17.86 -0.28
CA SER A 286 20.73 17.20 -0.24
C SER A 286 21.37 17.16 1.17
N GLY A 287 21.00 18.10 2.04
CA GLY A 287 21.49 18.17 3.42
C GLY A 287 20.92 19.35 4.18
N PRO A 288 21.17 19.40 5.50
CA PRO A 288 20.80 20.55 6.32
C PRO A 288 21.35 21.84 5.72
N GLN A 289 20.56 22.89 5.79
CA GLN A 289 20.89 24.24 5.30
C GLN A 289 21.31 24.31 3.82
N SER A 290 20.93 23.30 3.00
CA SER A 290 21.19 23.28 1.56
C SER A 290 20.50 24.42 0.80
N GLY A 291 19.49 25.04 1.39
CA GLY A 291 18.71 26.11 0.76
C GLY A 291 17.86 25.66 -0.44
N GLN A 292 17.68 24.34 -0.65
CA GLN A 292 16.88 23.78 -1.75
C GLN A 292 15.37 23.87 -1.48
N VAL A 293 15.00 23.91 -0.21
CA VAL A 293 13.62 24.12 0.27
C VAL A 293 13.60 25.16 1.37
N VAL A 294 12.44 25.69 1.67
CA VAL A 294 12.20 26.62 2.78
C VAL A 294 11.35 25.90 3.82
N PHE A 295 11.75 25.93 5.08
CA PHE A 295 10.95 25.38 6.17
C PHE A 295 10.09 26.47 6.77
N GLN A 296 8.78 26.31 6.74
CA GLN A 296 7.82 27.31 7.23
C GLN A 296 7.99 27.52 8.75
N GLY A 297 8.19 28.76 9.15
CA GLY A 297 8.37 29.15 10.55
C GLY A 297 9.82 29.14 11.03
N ASP A 298 10.78 28.68 10.24
CA ASP A 298 12.20 28.80 10.53
C ASP A 298 12.72 30.21 10.21
N THR A 299 13.77 30.62 10.87
CA THR A 299 14.45 31.94 10.70
C THR A 299 15.92 31.69 10.36
N ALA A 300 16.65 32.74 10.02
CA ALA A 300 18.09 32.65 9.71
C ALA A 300 18.96 32.13 10.87
N THR A 301 18.46 32.16 12.11
CA THR A 301 19.22 31.79 13.33
C THR A 301 18.56 30.71 14.15
N ASN A 302 17.34 30.23 13.78
CA ASN A 302 16.61 29.21 14.51
C ASN A 302 15.84 28.34 13.52
N HIS A 303 16.15 27.04 13.47
CA HIS A 303 15.70 26.08 12.46
C HIS A 303 14.92 24.89 13.03
N PRO A 304 13.93 25.06 13.94
CA PRO A 304 13.29 23.93 14.63
C PRO A 304 12.53 22.97 13.68
N ASN A 305 12.02 23.47 12.55
CA ASN A 305 11.30 22.64 11.59
C ASN A 305 12.26 21.88 10.68
N GLU A 306 13.35 22.50 10.25
CA GLU A 306 14.43 21.81 9.53
C GLU A 306 15.09 20.74 10.40
N ASP A 307 15.39 21.04 11.68
CA ASP A 307 15.98 20.08 12.63
C ASP A 307 15.07 18.86 12.81
N ARG A 308 13.75 19.09 12.95
CA ARG A 308 12.75 18.03 13.02
C ARG A 308 12.73 17.21 11.74
N PHE A 309 12.72 17.85 10.58
CA PHE A 309 12.76 17.18 9.28
C PHE A 309 13.96 16.22 9.20
N TRP A 310 15.16 16.74 9.52
CA TRP A 310 16.37 15.92 9.46
C TRP A 310 16.44 14.85 10.53
N SER A 311 15.85 15.06 11.71
CA SER A 311 15.75 14.00 12.72
C SER A 311 14.98 12.79 12.19
N ILE A 312 13.91 13.01 11.41
CA ILE A 312 13.12 11.96 10.79
C ILE A 312 13.87 11.32 9.62
N VAL A 313 14.47 12.11 8.74
CA VAL A 313 15.25 11.63 7.58
C VAL A 313 16.40 10.72 8.04
N ASN A 314 17.08 11.06 9.13
CA ASN A 314 18.19 10.30 9.66
C ASN A 314 17.78 8.95 10.30
N LEU A 315 16.53 8.78 10.68
CA LEU A 315 16.01 7.54 11.26
C LEU A 315 15.53 6.52 10.23
N ASP A 316 15.31 6.94 8.98
CA ASP A 316 14.78 6.08 7.92
C ASP A 316 15.78 6.00 6.75
N GLN A 317 16.19 4.78 6.43
CA GLN A 317 17.19 4.55 5.39
C GLN A 317 16.72 5.01 4.01
N SER A 318 15.44 4.78 3.67
CA SER A 318 14.90 5.16 2.35
C SER A 318 14.83 6.68 2.16
N LEU A 319 14.61 7.44 3.25
CA LEU A 319 14.71 8.90 3.24
C LEU A 319 16.17 9.36 3.14
N SER A 320 17.06 8.73 3.88
CA SER A 320 18.49 9.07 3.84
C SER A 320 19.12 8.81 2.48
N ASP A 321 18.72 7.73 1.80
CA ASP A 321 19.20 7.37 0.46
C ASP A 321 18.63 8.31 -0.63
N ALA A 322 17.53 9.00 -0.35
CA ALA A 322 16.88 9.94 -1.26
C ALA A 322 17.42 11.37 -1.20
N ARG A 323 18.46 11.64 -0.39
CA ARG A 323 19.00 13.01 -0.25
C ARG A 323 19.45 13.59 -1.59
N GLY A 324 19.02 14.83 -1.86
CA GLY A 324 19.22 15.52 -3.13
C GLY A 324 18.30 15.04 -4.26
N GLY A 325 17.29 14.24 -3.94
CA GLY A 325 16.40 13.63 -4.91
C GLY A 325 15.03 13.25 -4.33
N MET A 326 14.35 12.39 -5.05
CA MET A 326 13.01 11.91 -4.71
C MET A 326 13.08 10.51 -4.10
N VAL A 327 12.24 10.25 -3.10
CA VAL A 327 12.03 8.90 -2.58
C VAL A 327 11.46 7.99 -3.66
N LYS A 328 11.79 6.69 -3.59
CA LYS A 328 11.24 5.68 -4.50
C LYS A 328 9.92 5.13 -3.94
N ARG A 329 9.00 4.80 -4.83
CA ARG A 329 7.72 4.18 -4.45
C ARG A 329 7.97 2.79 -3.85
N ASN A 330 7.33 2.54 -2.67
CA ASN A 330 7.39 1.27 -1.97
C ASN A 330 8.81 0.77 -1.65
N ASP A 331 9.74 1.68 -1.34
CA ASP A 331 11.15 1.34 -1.06
C ASP A 331 11.49 1.31 0.44
N ALA A 332 10.60 1.82 1.27
CA ALA A 332 10.64 1.64 2.71
C ALA A 332 9.83 0.40 3.11
N PHE A 333 10.27 -0.31 4.16
CA PHE A 333 9.62 -1.53 4.63
C PHE A 333 9.28 -1.43 6.11
N SER A 334 8.14 -1.99 6.49
CA SER A 334 7.79 -2.20 7.90
C SER A 334 8.77 -3.19 8.54
N GLU A 335 8.70 -3.32 9.87
CA GLU A 335 9.54 -4.23 10.64
C GLU A 335 9.45 -5.68 10.15
N PHE A 336 10.56 -6.40 10.31
CA PHE A 336 10.62 -7.83 9.99
C PHE A 336 9.72 -8.60 10.98
N VAL A 337 8.89 -9.48 10.44
CA VAL A 337 7.90 -10.26 11.20
C VAL A 337 8.44 -11.67 11.42
N ASN A 338 8.40 -12.14 12.68
CA ASN A 338 8.79 -13.49 13.05
C ASN A 338 7.61 -14.18 13.74
N THR A 339 7.14 -15.30 13.23
CA THR A 339 6.07 -16.10 13.83
C THR A 339 6.49 -17.54 14.03
N PHE A 340 5.98 -18.15 15.11
CA PHE A 340 6.17 -19.56 15.41
C PHE A 340 4.82 -20.21 15.66
N ASP A 341 4.54 -21.29 14.96
CA ASP A 341 3.35 -22.11 15.19
C ASP A 341 3.77 -23.47 15.73
N VAL A 342 3.05 -23.94 16.76
CA VAL A 342 3.31 -25.24 17.40
C VAL A 342 2.09 -26.12 17.24
N ARG A 343 2.33 -27.34 16.78
CA ARG A 343 1.31 -28.38 16.71
C ARG A 343 1.69 -29.57 17.57
N ILE A 344 0.75 -30.06 18.36
CA ILE A 344 0.85 -31.33 19.06
C ILE A 344 -0.35 -32.18 18.65
N SER A 345 -0.12 -33.38 18.09
CA SER A 345 -1.20 -34.29 17.77
C SER A 345 -0.93 -35.68 18.33
N GLN A 346 -2.00 -36.35 18.74
CA GLN A 346 -1.96 -37.67 19.31
C GLN A 346 -2.94 -38.62 18.59
N GLU A 347 -2.42 -39.71 18.05
CA GLU A 347 -3.28 -40.82 17.63
C GLU A 347 -3.79 -41.61 18.84
N VAL A 348 -5.07 -41.95 18.82
CA VAL A 348 -5.72 -42.80 19.84
C VAL A 348 -6.48 -43.94 19.19
N PRO A 349 -6.72 -45.09 19.89
CA PRO A 349 -7.50 -46.16 19.32
C PRO A 349 -8.91 -45.72 18.96
N GLY A 350 -9.40 -46.17 17.82
CA GLY A 350 -10.80 -46.02 17.40
C GLY A 350 -11.70 -47.10 17.99
N PHE A 351 -12.97 -47.09 17.60
CA PHE A 351 -13.97 -48.08 18.02
C PHE A 351 -13.75 -49.47 17.39
N SER A 352 -12.90 -49.60 16.39
CA SER A 352 -12.50 -50.82 15.73
C SER A 352 -10.99 -50.87 15.56
N ALA A 353 -10.40 -52.07 15.43
CA ALA A 353 -8.95 -52.24 15.31
C ALA A 353 -8.34 -51.56 14.07
N LYS A 354 -9.15 -51.28 13.02
CA LYS A 354 -8.75 -50.58 11.82
C LYS A 354 -8.96 -49.07 11.90
N HIS A 355 -9.69 -48.60 12.91
CA HIS A 355 -10.04 -47.22 13.10
C HIS A 355 -9.10 -46.52 14.07
N LYS A 356 -8.90 -45.23 13.89
CA LYS A 356 -8.17 -44.41 14.84
C LYS A 356 -8.76 -43.02 14.96
N GLY A 357 -8.65 -42.43 16.16
CA GLY A 357 -8.86 -41.02 16.37
C GLY A 357 -7.52 -40.27 16.30
N VAL A 358 -7.56 -39.02 15.90
CA VAL A 358 -6.43 -38.10 15.99
C VAL A 358 -6.91 -36.84 16.68
N PHE A 359 -6.30 -36.53 17.80
CA PHE A 359 -6.56 -35.31 18.54
C PHE A 359 -5.40 -34.36 18.35
N SER A 360 -5.66 -33.09 17.93
CA SER A 360 -4.62 -32.12 17.63
C SER A 360 -4.88 -30.78 18.33
N PHE A 361 -3.82 -30.19 18.82
CA PHE A 361 -3.75 -28.80 19.29
C PHE A 361 -2.77 -28.02 18.46
N ASP A 362 -3.23 -26.92 17.87
CA ASP A 362 -2.44 -25.98 17.12
C ASP A 362 -2.40 -24.65 17.88
N ILE A 363 -1.21 -24.17 18.20
CA ILE A 363 -0.99 -22.85 18.78
C ILE A 363 -0.36 -21.97 17.71
N LEU A 364 -1.16 -21.12 17.11
CA LEU A 364 -0.70 -20.17 16.10
C LEU A 364 -0.07 -18.98 16.78
N ASN A 365 1.02 -18.47 16.23
CA ASN A 365 1.81 -17.37 16.76
C ASN A 365 2.18 -17.59 18.24
N PHE A 366 2.77 -18.74 18.54
CA PHE A 366 3.18 -19.17 19.88
C PHE A 366 4.10 -18.15 20.57
N GLY A 367 4.96 -17.46 19.81
CA GLY A 367 5.81 -16.39 20.33
C GLY A 367 5.02 -15.29 21.01
N ASN A 368 3.86 -14.91 20.44
CA ASN A 368 2.98 -13.88 21.00
C ASN A 368 2.28 -14.34 22.29
N LEU A 369 2.03 -15.65 22.47
CA LEU A 369 1.52 -16.21 23.73
C LEU A 369 2.53 -16.01 24.88
N ILE A 370 3.82 -16.14 24.61
CA ILE A 370 4.90 -15.93 25.60
C ILE A 370 5.12 -14.45 25.86
N ASN A 371 5.21 -13.65 24.81
CA ASN A 371 5.42 -12.21 24.88
C ASN A 371 4.54 -11.49 23.86
N LYS A 372 3.59 -10.69 24.36
CA LYS A 372 2.63 -9.94 23.54
C LYS A 372 3.25 -9.01 22.49
N ASN A 373 4.55 -8.72 22.58
CA ASN A 373 5.27 -7.88 21.61
C ASN A 373 5.93 -8.68 20.50
N TRP A 374 5.97 -10.02 20.60
CA TRP A 374 6.53 -10.88 19.58
C TRP A 374 5.46 -11.28 18.54
N GLY A 375 5.90 -11.63 17.35
CA GLY A 375 5.01 -12.08 16.29
C GLY A 375 3.95 -11.04 15.87
N ARG A 376 4.24 -9.74 16.00
CA ARG A 376 3.35 -8.67 15.57
C ARG A 376 3.65 -8.27 14.14
N THR A 377 2.61 -8.04 13.37
CA THR A 377 2.69 -7.46 12.04
C THR A 377 2.35 -5.97 12.15
N ASN A 378 3.37 -5.13 12.11
CA ASN A 378 3.20 -3.68 12.04
C ASN A 378 3.20 -3.26 10.58
N GLU A 379 2.18 -2.52 10.17
CA GLU A 379 2.03 -2.08 8.78
C GLU A 379 1.36 -0.71 8.72
N MET A 380 1.54 0.00 7.61
CA MET A 380 0.70 1.16 7.35
C MET A 380 -0.73 0.68 7.15
N ALA A 381 -1.68 1.32 7.84
CA ALA A 381 -3.08 1.10 7.56
C ALA A 381 -3.34 1.40 6.07
N PHE A 382 -4.15 0.57 5.43
CA PHE A 382 -4.53 0.78 4.04
C PHE A 382 -5.28 2.11 3.94
N GLY A 383 -4.57 3.13 3.47
CA GLY A 383 -5.05 4.50 3.44
C GLY A 383 -5.98 4.80 2.27
N SER A 384 -6.68 5.91 2.36
CA SER A 384 -7.60 6.38 1.32
C SER A 384 -6.88 7.00 0.11
N SER A 385 -5.63 7.42 0.24
CA SER A 385 -4.86 8.08 -0.83
C SER A 385 -3.39 7.69 -0.74
N GLY A 386 -2.76 7.49 -1.90
CA GLY A 386 -1.34 7.10 -2.01
C GLY A 386 -1.06 5.64 -1.65
N GLY A 387 -2.05 4.85 -1.25
CA GLY A 387 -1.86 3.49 -0.80
C GLY A 387 -1.20 3.40 0.58
N GLN A 388 -0.20 2.54 0.73
CA GLN A 388 0.57 2.41 1.97
C GLN A 388 1.64 3.51 2.03
N THR A 389 1.35 4.61 2.73
CA THR A 389 2.23 5.79 2.78
C THR A 389 2.41 6.31 4.19
N ARG A 390 3.63 6.80 4.49
CA ARG A 390 3.94 7.60 5.68
C ARG A 390 4.17 9.05 5.29
N LYS A 391 3.78 9.97 6.16
CA LYS A 391 3.65 11.39 5.83
C LYS A 391 4.04 12.24 7.03
N PHE A 392 4.88 13.24 6.82
CA PHE A 392 5.22 14.21 7.87
C PHE A 392 5.45 15.62 7.32
N VAL A 393 5.41 15.81 5.99
CA VAL A 393 5.61 17.10 5.32
C VAL A 393 4.38 17.47 4.52
N SER A 394 3.93 18.70 4.64
CA SER A 394 2.94 19.32 3.75
C SER A 394 3.59 20.39 2.88
N TYR A 395 3.13 20.50 1.65
CA TYR A 395 3.42 21.62 0.77
C TYR A 395 2.66 22.88 1.24
N ALA A 396 3.32 24.03 1.24
CA ALA A 396 2.75 25.30 1.64
C ALA A 396 3.06 26.45 0.65
N GLY A 397 3.03 26.13 -0.64
CA GLY A 397 3.32 27.09 -1.70
C GLY A 397 4.78 27.10 -2.13
N LEU A 398 5.12 28.10 -2.96
CA LEU A 398 6.49 28.36 -3.43
C LEU A 398 7.01 29.67 -2.88
N SER A 399 8.29 29.71 -2.53
CA SER A 399 8.97 30.95 -2.19
C SER A 399 9.14 31.86 -3.42
N ALA A 400 9.57 33.08 -3.20
CA ALA A 400 9.77 34.06 -4.29
C ALA A 400 10.82 33.62 -5.32
N ASP A 401 11.79 32.82 -4.90
CA ASP A 401 12.81 32.17 -5.76
C ASP A 401 12.41 30.79 -6.28
N GLY A 402 11.14 30.39 -6.10
CA GLY A 402 10.54 29.19 -6.68
C GLY A 402 10.79 27.89 -5.94
N LYS A 403 11.33 27.91 -4.73
CA LYS A 403 11.58 26.72 -3.90
C LYS A 403 10.30 26.26 -3.22
N TYR A 404 10.15 24.95 -2.97
CA TYR A 404 9.08 24.44 -2.13
C TYR A 404 9.16 25.01 -0.71
N ILE A 405 8.00 25.36 -0.17
CA ILE A 405 7.85 25.67 1.25
C ILE A 405 7.28 24.45 1.93
N TYR A 406 8.03 23.88 2.90
CA TYR A 406 7.68 22.71 3.67
C TYR A 406 7.09 23.10 5.02
N GLN A 407 5.92 22.60 5.32
CA GLN A 407 5.36 22.57 6.65
C GLN A 407 5.64 21.19 7.25
N VAL A 408 6.44 21.10 8.30
CA VAL A 408 6.80 19.85 8.96
C VAL A 408 5.82 19.58 10.08
N ALA A 409 5.15 18.43 10.03
CA ALA A 409 4.20 18.03 11.06
C ALA A 409 4.90 17.72 12.39
N PRO A 410 4.22 17.91 13.53
CA PRO A 410 4.77 17.59 14.85
C PRO A 410 4.93 16.08 15.07
N SER A 411 4.19 15.26 14.33
CA SER A 411 4.22 13.79 14.41
C SER A 411 4.22 13.17 13.02
N ILE A 412 4.73 11.96 12.94
CA ILE A 412 4.69 11.10 11.75
C ILE A 412 3.45 10.21 11.84
N ASP A 413 2.87 9.82 10.71
CA ASP A 413 1.89 8.74 10.68
C ASP A 413 2.59 7.43 11.05
N ASP A 414 2.17 6.80 12.16
CA ASP A 414 2.82 5.60 12.66
C ASP A 414 2.30 4.32 11.99
N LEU A 415 3.18 3.31 11.99
CA LEU A 415 2.78 1.94 11.70
C LEU A 415 1.80 1.46 12.77
N THR A 416 0.76 0.76 12.35
CA THR A 416 -0.23 0.18 13.24
C THR A 416 -0.10 -1.33 13.28
N THR A 417 -0.27 -1.92 14.47
CA THR A 417 -0.28 -3.38 14.60
C THR A 417 -1.59 -3.91 14.03
N ARG A 418 -1.50 -4.80 13.04
CA ARG A 418 -2.67 -5.48 12.49
C ARG A 418 -3.30 -6.38 13.53
N GLN A 419 -4.56 -6.15 13.85
CA GLN A 419 -5.32 -6.90 14.86
C GLN A 419 -5.97 -8.14 14.23
N ALA A 420 -5.20 -9.23 14.06
CA ALA A 420 -5.70 -10.47 13.51
C ALA A 420 -5.21 -11.67 14.34
N LYS A 421 -6.14 -12.59 14.66
CA LYS A 421 -5.83 -13.84 15.36
C LYS A 421 -4.99 -14.76 14.48
N GLY A 422 -3.92 -15.32 15.03
CA GLY A 422 -2.94 -16.12 14.30
C GLY A 422 -1.89 -15.31 13.54
N GLU A 423 -2.07 -13.99 13.39
CA GLU A 423 -1.07 -13.11 12.77
C GLU A 423 -0.32 -12.27 13.82
N SER A 424 -1.01 -11.30 14.46
CA SER A 424 -0.41 -10.45 15.52
C SER A 424 -0.90 -10.82 16.91
N GLN A 425 -1.83 -11.76 16.99
CA GLN A 425 -2.38 -12.32 18.23
C GLN A 425 -2.32 -13.84 18.14
N TRP A 426 -1.90 -14.49 19.22
CA TRP A 426 -1.92 -15.94 19.28
C TRP A 426 -3.36 -16.50 19.18
N ALA A 427 -3.48 -17.69 18.66
CA ALA A 427 -4.75 -18.43 18.63
C ALA A 427 -4.51 -19.90 18.94
N LEU A 428 -5.49 -20.53 19.61
CA LEU A 428 -5.52 -21.96 19.85
C LEU A 428 -6.63 -22.60 19.04
N GLN A 429 -6.29 -23.67 18.31
CA GLN A 429 -7.24 -24.51 17.61
C GLN A 429 -7.14 -25.94 18.17
N ALA A 430 -8.27 -26.56 18.54
CA ALA A 430 -8.38 -27.97 18.86
C ALA A 430 -9.12 -28.69 17.75
N THR A 431 -8.59 -29.80 17.29
CA THR A 431 -9.18 -30.60 16.19
C THR A 431 -9.30 -32.05 16.62
N LEU A 432 -10.47 -32.64 16.42
CA LEU A 432 -10.70 -34.10 16.55
C LEU A 432 -11.02 -34.64 15.16
N ARG A 433 -10.23 -35.61 14.73
CA ARG A 433 -10.44 -36.35 13.47
C ARG A 433 -10.63 -37.84 13.76
N TYR A 434 -11.60 -38.44 13.14
CA TYR A 434 -11.82 -39.91 13.21
C TYR A 434 -11.58 -40.53 11.84
N GLU A 435 -10.70 -41.52 11.78
CA GLU A 435 -10.36 -42.29 10.57
C GLU A 435 -10.94 -43.69 10.71
N PHE A 436 -11.74 -44.09 9.73
CA PHE A 436 -12.41 -45.39 9.67
C PHE A 436 -12.13 -46.15 8.39
#